data_1dacac09bd4b981eb7c3bf59933d4309
#
_entry.id   1dacac09bd4b981eb7c3bf59933d4309
#
_cell.length_a   1.000
_cell.length_b   1.000
_cell.length_c   1.000
_cell.angle_alpha   90.00
_cell.angle_beta   90.00
_cell.angle_gamma   90.00
#
_symmetry.space_group_name_H-M   'P 1'
#
loop_
_entity.id
_entity.type
_entity.pdbx_description
1 polymer ?
#
loop_
_entity_poly.entity_id
_entity_poly.type
_entity_poly.pdbx_seq_one_letter_code
_entity_poly.pdbx_strand_id
1 'polypeptide(L)'
;VSKASETAEEVMVECRYYANAGNDAVFRDFPHEFKCKITYWLSSDGLEQEVMFSNRSKLRMPVGVGFHTPLSIPFAGGDAADYVMRVAVGEQVELNERNLPTGRKLPLSEQFAKLREGGLRVTECDPIEAGFTLKEIDVNGKSFRGALVENVRTGARIFYEVDSQTTYWTIWNNGGRVPYCCPEPQSWTTN
;
A
#
# COMPACT_ATOMS: atom_id res chain seq x y z
N VAL A 1 2.05 -19.70 -10.81
CA VAL A 1 2.35 -20.25 -9.46
C VAL A 1 3.54 -21.18 -9.58
N SER A 2 4.57 -20.96 -8.78
CA SER A 2 5.80 -21.77 -8.77
C SER A 2 5.78 -22.82 -7.67
N LYS A 3 5.10 -22.53 -6.58
CA LYS A 3 4.93 -23.42 -5.44
C LYS A 3 3.63 -23.10 -4.72
N ALA A 4 2.97 -24.11 -4.18
CA ALA A 4 1.89 -23.96 -3.23
C ALA A 4 2.02 -25.05 -2.17
N SER A 5 1.66 -24.74 -0.93
CA SER A 5 1.60 -25.69 0.17
C SER A 5 0.45 -25.32 1.12
N GLU A 6 -0.10 -26.33 1.77
CA GLU A 6 -1.18 -26.19 2.74
C GLU A 6 -0.86 -27.03 3.96
N THR A 7 -1.10 -26.48 5.13
CA THR A 7 -1.08 -27.16 6.42
C THR A 7 -2.41 -26.90 7.14
N ALA A 8 -2.60 -27.45 8.34
CA ALA A 8 -3.77 -27.15 9.15
C ALA A 8 -3.87 -25.67 9.60
N GLU A 9 -2.75 -24.94 9.58
CA GLU A 9 -2.64 -23.61 10.15
C GLU A 9 -2.38 -22.51 9.10
N GLU A 10 -1.83 -22.87 7.94
CA GLU A 10 -1.39 -21.92 6.93
C GLU A 10 -1.50 -22.45 5.51
N VAL A 11 -1.86 -21.58 4.58
CA VAL A 11 -1.73 -21.78 3.13
C VAL A 11 -0.68 -20.84 2.59
N MET A 12 0.26 -21.35 1.81
CA MET A 12 1.30 -20.58 1.16
C MET A 12 1.23 -20.72 -0.36
N VAL A 13 1.35 -19.59 -1.07
CA VAL A 13 1.44 -19.53 -2.54
C VAL A 13 2.64 -18.68 -2.94
N GLU A 14 3.51 -19.24 -3.78
CA GLU A 14 4.67 -18.54 -4.31
C GLU A 14 4.57 -18.40 -5.83
N CYS A 15 4.78 -17.18 -6.33
CA CYS A 15 4.89 -16.87 -7.75
C CYS A 15 6.31 -16.37 -8.04
N ARG A 16 6.88 -16.81 -9.18
CA ARG A 16 8.20 -16.37 -9.64
C ARG A 16 8.12 -15.86 -11.05
N TYR A 17 8.89 -14.81 -11.30
CA TYR A 17 9.13 -14.27 -12.62
C TYR A 17 10.63 -14.07 -12.84
N TYR A 18 11.10 -14.30 -14.05
CA TYR A 18 12.48 -14.07 -14.45
C TYR A 18 12.52 -13.25 -15.72
N ALA A 19 12.98 -12.00 -15.61
CA ALA A 19 13.25 -11.12 -16.75
C ALA A 19 14.65 -11.40 -17.29
N ASN A 20 14.77 -11.63 -18.60
CA ASN A 20 16.01 -11.87 -19.30
C ASN A 20 15.88 -11.48 -20.78
N ALA A 21 17.00 -11.50 -21.51
CA ALA A 21 17.04 -11.12 -22.93
C ALA A 21 16.09 -11.93 -23.84
N GLY A 22 15.64 -13.12 -23.42
CA GLY A 22 14.64 -13.91 -24.14
C GLY A 22 13.19 -13.56 -23.79
N ASN A 23 12.95 -12.63 -22.86
CA ASN A 23 11.64 -12.14 -22.48
C ASN A 23 11.43 -10.72 -23.02
N ASP A 24 11.05 -10.62 -24.28
CA ASP A 24 11.03 -9.37 -25.02
C ASP A 24 10.12 -8.28 -24.43
N ALA A 25 9.01 -8.67 -23.79
CA ALA A 25 8.02 -7.70 -23.33
C ALA A 25 8.54 -6.82 -22.18
N VAL A 26 9.27 -7.38 -21.22
CA VAL A 26 9.80 -6.63 -20.06
C VAL A 26 11.24 -6.20 -20.29
N PHE A 27 12.09 -7.10 -20.80
CA PHE A 27 13.51 -6.82 -20.95
C PHE A 27 13.79 -5.70 -21.99
N ARG A 28 12.96 -5.58 -23.03
CA ARG A 28 13.08 -4.51 -24.01
C ARG A 28 12.92 -3.12 -23.38
N ASP A 29 11.94 -2.97 -22.48
CA ASP A 29 11.59 -1.67 -21.92
C ASP A 29 12.34 -1.40 -20.59
N PHE A 30 12.82 -2.47 -19.94
CA PHE A 30 13.62 -2.43 -18.74
C PHE A 30 14.78 -3.44 -18.83
N PRO A 31 15.92 -3.08 -19.46
CA PRO A 31 16.99 -4.02 -19.88
C PRO A 31 17.86 -4.48 -18.71
N HIS A 32 17.25 -5.00 -17.67
CA HIS A 32 17.89 -5.63 -16.53
C HIS A 32 17.45 -7.09 -16.40
N GLU A 33 18.41 -7.96 -16.19
CA GLU A 33 18.10 -9.33 -15.80
C GLU A 33 17.79 -9.37 -14.30
N PHE A 34 16.62 -9.86 -13.92
CA PHE A 34 16.25 -9.99 -12.53
C PHE A 34 15.29 -11.14 -12.28
N LYS A 35 15.21 -11.58 -11.05
CA LYS A 35 14.17 -12.46 -10.55
C LYS A 35 13.25 -11.66 -9.64
N CYS A 36 11.95 -11.85 -9.80
CA CYS A 36 10.93 -11.40 -8.87
C CYS A 36 10.26 -12.63 -8.25
N LYS A 37 10.14 -12.65 -6.94
CA LYS A 37 9.40 -13.66 -6.19
C LYS A 37 8.34 -12.95 -5.37
N ILE A 38 7.10 -13.39 -5.47
CA ILE A 38 6.00 -12.93 -4.63
C ILE A 38 5.50 -14.14 -3.87
N THR A 39 5.45 -14.04 -2.56
CA THR A 39 4.92 -15.09 -1.68
C THR A 39 3.77 -14.54 -0.86
N TYR A 40 2.71 -15.31 -0.76
CA TYR A 40 1.57 -15.05 0.09
C TYR A 40 1.46 -16.15 1.13
N TRP A 41 1.20 -15.76 2.37
CA TRP A 41 0.85 -16.66 3.46
C TRP A 41 -0.49 -16.23 4.04
N LEU A 42 -1.43 -17.15 4.08
CA LEU A 42 -2.74 -16.95 4.71
C LEU A 42 -2.85 -17.86 5.92
N SER A 43 -3.08 -17.27 7.08
CA SER A 43 -3.29 -17.96 8.35
C SER A 43 -4.48 -17.36 9.11
N SER A 44 -4.71 -17.84 10.34
CA SER A 44 -5.70 -17.22 11.26
C SER A 44 -5.34 -15.79 11.63
N ASP A 45 -4.08 -15.40 11.57
CA ASP A 45 -3.61 -14.07 11.94
C ASP A 45 -3.75 -13.04 10.80
N GLY A 46 -3.95 -13.52 9.57
CA GLY A 46 -4.18 -12.67 8.42
C GLY A 46 -3.46 -13.14 7.16
N LEU A 47 -3.31 -12.21 6.22
CA LEU A 47 -2.60 -12.39 4.96
C LEU A 47 -1.28 -11.62 4.99
N GLU A 48 -0.17 -12.34 4.84
CA GLU A 48 1.15 -11.76 4.63
C GLU A 48 1.54 -11.83 3.15
N GLN A 49 2.17 -10.78 2.64
CA GLN A 49 2.71 -10.72 1.28
C GLN A 49 4.16 -10.25 1.31
N GLU A 50 5.05 -11.06 0.75
CA GLU A 50 6.46 -10.69 0.53
C GLU A 50 6.74 -10.53 -0.96
N VAL A 51 7.46 -9.46 -1.34
CA VAL A 51 8.00 -9.27 -2.69
C VAL A 51 9.51 -9.17 -2.61
N MET A 52 10.19 -10.06 -3.32
CA MET A 52 11.66 -10.10 -3.36
C MET A 52 12.17 -9.90 -4.79
N PHE A 53 13.05 -8.92 -4.97
CA PHE A 53 13.80 -8.72 -6.22
C PHE A 53 15.26 -9.17 -6.06
N SER A 54 15.75 -9.90 -7.06
CA SER A 54 17.16 -10.28 -7.15
C SER A 54 17.71 -9.78 -8.49
N ASN A 55 18.55 -8.75 -8.46
CA ASN A 55 19.28 -8.28 -9.63
C ASN A 55 20.26 -9.36 -10.11
N ARG A 56 20.15 -9.75 -11.38
CA ARG A 56 21.01 -10.72 -12.05
C ARG A 56 21.87 -10.08 -13.15
N SER A 57 21.64 -8.79 -13.43
CA SER A 57 22.46 -8.03 -14.35
C SER A 57 23.78 -7.58 -13.69
N LYS A 58 24.75 -7.20 -14.52
CA LYS A 58 26.03 -6.62 -14.05
C LYS A 58 25.88 -5.15 -13.63
N LEU A 59 24.80 -4.51 -13.98
CA LEU A 59 24.53 -3.10 -13.71
C LEU A 59 23.66 -2.94 -12.47
N ARG A 60 23.73 -1.79 -11.81
CA ARG A 60 22.77 -1.42 -10.77
C ARG A 60 21.38 -1.32 -11.40
N MET A 61 20.41 -1.91 -10.76
CA MET A 61 19.02 -1.93 -11.18
C MET A 61 18.21 -1.04 -10.22
N PRO A 62 17.49 -0.03 -10.70
CA PRO A 62 16.54 0.69 -9.87
C PRO A 62 15.38 -0.24 -9.51
N VAL A 63 14.93 -0.19 -8.27
CA VAL A 63 13.79 -0.99 -7.78
C VAL A 63 12.85 -0.08 -7.02
N GLY A 64 11.60 0.01 -7.47
CA GLY A 64 10.49 0.59 -6.75
C GLY A 64 9.35 -0.43 -6.71
N VAL A 65 8.72 -0.57 -5.55
CA VAL A 65 7.58 -1.46 -5.33
C VAL A 65 6.45 -0.67 -4.72
N GLY A 66 5.27 -0.84 -5.26
CA GLY A 66 4.03 -0.32 -4.69
C GLY A 66 2.92 -1.36 -4.81
N PHE A 67 1.98 -1.29 -3.89
CA PHE A 67 0.81 -2.16 -3.90
C PHE A 67 -0.44 -1.29 -4.04
N HIS A 68 -1.32 -1.68 -4.94
CA HIS A 68 -2.62 -1.04 -5.14
C HIS A 68 -3.71 -1.97 -4.58
N THR A 69 -3.86 -1.95 -3.26
CA THR A 69 -4.76 -2.87 -2.55
C THR A 69 -6.07 -2.17 -2.21
N PRO A 70 -7.15 -2.43 -2.95
CA PRO A 70 -8.47 -1.89 -2.62
C PRO A 70 -9.06 -2.64 -1.42
N LEU A 71 -9.44 -1.90 -0.39
CA LEU A 71 -10.19 -2.41 0.75
C LEU A 71 -11.67 -2.08 0.55
N SER A 72 -12.51 -3.11 0.43
CA SER A 72 -13.96 -2.95 0.26
C SER A 72 -14.58 -2.24 1.47
N ILE A 73 -15.47 -1.29 1.23
CA ILE A 73 -16.19 -0.56 2.26
C ILE A 73 -17.68 -0.61 1.91
N PRO A 74 -18.54 -1.16 2.76
CA PRO A 74 -18.30 -1.76 4.08
C PRO A 74 -17.78 -3.22 3.98
N PHE A 75 -16.74 -3.58 4.74
CA PHE A 75 -16.26 -4.97 4.79
C PHE A 75 -16.92 -5.80 5.91
N ALA A 76 -17.51 -5.15 6.91
CA ALA A 76 -18.16 -5.78 8.08
C ALA A 76 -19.59 -5.27 8.29
N GLY A 77 -20.31 -4.98 7.19
CA GLY A 77 -21.67 -4.45 7.24
C GLY A 77 -21.76 -2.99 7.69
N GLY A 78 -22.99 -2.46 7.82
CA GLY A 78 -23.24 -1.05 8.10
C GLY A 78 -23.11 -0.16 6.85
N ASP A 79 -23.03 1.14 7.07
CA ASP A 79 -22.88 2.15 6.03
C ASP A 79 -21.40 2.52 5.84
N ALA A 80 -21.04 2.95 4.64
CA ALA A 80 -19.68 3.44 4.37
C ALA A 80 -19.29 4.63 5.27
N ALA A 81 -20.26 5.42 5.72
CA ALA A 81 -20.07 6.52 6.66
C ALA A 81 -19.64 6.06 8.08
N ASP A 82 -19.85 4.79 8.42
CA ASP A 82 -19.40 4.21 9.69
C ASP A 82 -17.89 3.92 9.71
N TYR A 83 -17.23 4.02 8.54
CA TYR A 83 -15.82 3.65 8.41
C TYR A 83 -14.89 4.86 8.42
N VAL A 84 -13.85 4.76 9.21
CA VAL A 84 -12.76 5.72 9.28
C VAL A 84 -11.45 5.05 8.88
N MET A 85 -10.58 5.80 8.22
CA MET A 85 -9.26 5.38 7.84
C MET A 85 -8.20 6.20 8.57
N ARG A 86 -7.24 5.54 9.20
CA ARG A 86 -6.03 6.13 9.75
C ARG A 86 -4.84 5.57 8.99
N VAL A 87 -3.89 6.41 8.64
CA VAL A 87 -2.69 6.00 7.88
C VAL A 87 -1.47 6.67 8.47
N ALA A 88 -0.38 5.93 8.54
CA ALA A 88 0.93 6.38 9.01
C ALA A 88 1.56 7.37 8.00
N VAL A 89 0.88 8.51 7.75
CA VAL A 89 1.36 9.56 6.83
C VAL A 89 2.21 10.59 7.55
N GLY A 90 3.21 11.14 6.86
CA GLY A 90 4.03 12.25 7.31
C GLY A 90 3.67 13.55 6.60
N GLU A 91 4.53 13.99 5.67
CA GLU A 91 4.32 15.17 4.84
C GLU A 91 3.66 14.79 3.52
N GLN A 92 2.87 15.68 2.94
CA GLN A 92 2.31 15.49 1.60
C GLN A 92 3.41 15.68 0.55
N VAL A 93 3.45 14.81 -0.45
CA VAL A 93 4.31 14.96 -1.62
C VAL A 93 3.64 15.93 -2.59
N GLU A 94 4.36 17.01 -2.96
CA GLU A 94 3.83 17.93 -3.95
C GLU A 94 3.92 17.31 -5.34
N LEU A 95 2.80 17.38 -6.07
CA LEU A 95 2.68 16.91 -7.45
C LEU A 95 2.54 18.11 -8.40
N ASN A 96 3.09 18.01 -9.59
CA ASN A 96 2.88 18.97 -10.67
C ASN A 96 1.57 18.67 -11.44
N GLU A 97 1.29 19.46 -12.48
CA GLU A 97 0.09 19.31 -13.32
C GLU A 97 -0.03 17.94 -14.02
N ARG A 98 1.05 17.18 -14.08
CA ARG A 98 1.10 15.83 -14.65
C ARG A 98 1.03 14.73 -13.58
N ASN A 99 0.69 15.07 -12.35
CA ASN A 99 0.71 14.18 -11.19
C ASN A 99 2.09 13.55 -10.91
N LEU A 100 3.18 14.25 -11.28
CA LEU A 100 4.53 13.81 -10.99
C LEU A 100 5.09 14.57 -9.78
N PRO A 101 5.82 13.91 -8.88
CA PRO A 101 6.47 14.54 -7.74
C PRO A 101 7.42 15.66 -8.17
N THR A 102 7.31 16.83 -7.53
CA THR A 102 8.21 17.96 -7.76
C THR A 102 9.52 17.84 -6.97
N GLY A 103 9.60 16.89 -6.05
CA GLY A 103 10.66 16.76 -5.07
C GLY A 103 10.41 17.54 -3.78
N ARG A 104 9.39 18.40 -3.74
CA ARG A 104 9.02 19.14 -2.52
C ARG A 104 8.03 18.38 -1.67
N LYS A 105 8.09 18.63 -0.37
CA LYS A 105 7.16 18.11 0.64
C LYS A 105 6.44 19.27 1.29
N LEU A 106 5.16 19.09 1.54
CA LEU A 106 4.26 20.08 2.10
C LEU A 106 3.74 19.59 3.46
N PRO A 107 3.47 20.47 4.41
CA PRO A 107 2.70 20.10 5.60
C PRO A 107 1.36 19.47 5.21
N LEU A 108 0.86 18.56 6.06
CA LEU A 108 -0.47 18.01 5.88
C LEU A 108 -1.51 19.14 5.98
N SER A 109 -2.50 19.11 5.07
CA SER A 109 -3.69 19.94 5.23
C SER A 109 -4.48 19.50 6.47
N GLU A 110 -5.41 20.34 6.93
CA GLU A 110 -6.32 19.99 8.03
C GLU A 110 -7.08 18.68 7.78
N GLN A 111 -7.52 18.46 6.55
CA GLN A 111 -8.18 17.22 6.14
C GLN A 111 -7.24 16.02 6.27
N PHE A 112 -6.02 16.12 5.75
CA PHE A 112 -5.08 14.99 5.77
C PHE A 112 -4.44 14.74 7.15
N ALA A 113 -4.40 15.75 8.01
CA ALA A 113 -4.00 15.56 9.40
C ALA A 113 -4.90 14.56 10.13
N LYS A 114 -6.19 14.48 9.78
CA LYS A 114 -7.13 13.49 10.30
C LYS A 114 -6.68 12.04 10.03
N LEU A 115 -5.95 11.77 8.95
CA LEU A 115 -5.41 10.44 8.69
C LEU A 115 -4.47 9.96 9.81
N ARG A 116 -3.86 10.87 10.54
CA ARG A 116 -2.99 10.54 11.67
C ARG A 116 -3.75 10.54 12.99
N GLU A 117 -4.72 11.43 13.12
CA GLU A 117 -5.40 11.78 14.38
C GLU A 117 -6.89 11.61 14.22
N GLY A 118 -7.48 10.65 14.90
CA GLY A 118 -8.92 10.43 14.91
C GLY A 118 -9.51 9.69 13.71
N GLY A 119 -8.81 9.71 12.58
CA GLY A 119 -9.25 9.06 11.34
C GLY A 119 -10.05 9.97 10.40
N LEU A 120 -9.90 9.75 9.11
CA LEU A 120 -10.67 10.39 8.06
C LEU A 120 -11.80 9.45 7.65
N ARG A 121 -13.05 9.93 7.63
CA ARG A 121 -14.16 9.12 7.10
C ARG A 121 -13.97 8.86 5.63
N VAL A 122 -14.14 7.61 5.23
CA VAL A 122 -13.94 7.22 3.82
C VAL A 122 -14.88 7.99 2.88
N THR A 123 -16.09 8.33 3.35
CA THR A 123 -17.08 9.12 2.60
C THR A 123 -16.80 10.63 2.57
N GLU A 124 -15.95 11.15 3.47
CA GLU A 124 -15.54 12.56 3.51
C GLU A 124 -14.25 12.81 2.72
N CYS A 125 -13.66 11.78 2.19
CA CYS A 125 -12.57 11.90 1.27
C CYS A 125 -13.11 12.41 -0.08
N ASP A 126 -13.07 13.71 -0.31
CA ASP A 126 -13.10 14.28 -1.66
C ASP A 126 -11.99 13.61 -2.49
N PRO A 127 -12.04 13.55 -3.83
CA PRO A 127 -11.12 12.70 -4.57
C PRO A 127 -9.71 12.79 -4.02
N ILE A 128 -9.31 11.74 -3.30
CA ILE A 128 -7.94 11.64 -2.82
C ILE A 128 -7.16 10.88 -3.88
N GLU A 129 -6.29 11.61 -4.55
CA GLU A 129 -5.15 11.08 -5.26
C GLU A 129 -3.94 11.86 -4.74
N ALA A 130 -3.43 11.45 -3.59
CA ALA A 130 -2.39 12.17 -2.89
C ALA A 130 -1.29 11.23 -2.38
N GLY A 131 -0.05 11.64 -2.60
CA GLY A 131 1.14 10.99 -2.09
C GLY A 131 1.60 11.58 -0.76
N PHE A 132 2.11 10.73 0.13
CA PHE A 132 2.60 11.13 1.45
C PHE A 132 3.90 10.40 1.77
N THR A 133 4.78 11.03 2.54
CA THR A 133 5.86 10.30 3.21
C THR A 133 5.26 9.44 4.32
N LEU A 134 5.95 8.38 4.70
CA LEU A 134 5.53 7.55 5.83
C LEU A 134 6.06 8.15 7.15
N LYS A 135 5.19 8.24 8.15
CA LYS A 135 5.53 8.53 9.55
C LYS A 135 4.57 7.76 10.45
N GLU A 136 5.12 6.96 11.33
CA GLU A 136 4.34 6.14 12.27
C GLU A 136 3.33 6.96 13.07
N ILE A 137 2.24 6.32 13.44
CA ILE A 137 1.15 6.87 14.25
C ILE A 137 0.98 6.05 15.53
N ASP A 138 0.38 6.64 16.56
CA ASP A 138 -0.03 5.89 17.73
C ASP A 138 -1.38 5.19 17.50
N VAL A 139 -1.42 3.90 17.80
CA VAL A 139 -2.66 3.12 17.85
C VAL A 139 -2.72 2.41 19.20
N ASN A 140 -3.58 2.89 20.08
CA ASN A 140 -3.76 2.35 21.43
C ASN A 140 -2.45 2.30 22.26
N GLY A 141 -1.64 3.36 22.21
CA GLY A 141 -0.38 3.47 22.94
C GLY A 141 0.79 2.69 22.34
N LYS A 142 0.64 2.20 21.11
CA LYS A 142 1.70 1.51 20.36
C LYS A 142 2.01 2.23 19.06
N SER A 143 3.30 2.35 18.74
CA SER A 143 3.70 2.83 17.42
C SER A 143 3.23 1.85 16.35
N PHE A 144 2.58 2.38 15.32
CA PHE A 144 2.00 1.60 14.22
C PHE A 144 2.47 2.16 12.89
N ARG A 145 2.95 1.25 12.04
CA ARG A 145 3.46 1.53 10.69
C ARG A 145 2.53 0.88 9.68
N GLY A 146 1.51 1.60 9.24
CA GLY A 146 0.50 0.99 8.38
C GLY A 146 -0.71 1.87 8.14
N ALA A 147 -1.75 1.24 7.59
CA ALA A 147 -3.09 1.78 7.48
C ALA A 147 -4.07 0.95 8.33
N LEU A 148 -4.96 1.63 9.04
CA LEU A 148 -6.04 1.05 9.82
C LEU A 148 -7.36 1.55 9.25
N VAL A 149 -8.24 0.62 8.86
CA VAL A 149 -9.64 0.94 8.53
C VAL A 149 -10.54 0.30 9.57
N GLU A 150 -11.37 1.12 10.19
CA GLU A 150 -12.22 0.72 11.30
C GLU A 150 -13.68 1.09 11.04
N ASN A 151 -14.59 0.14 11.30
CA ASN A 151 -16.00 0.46 11.49
C ASN A 151 -16.18 0.94 12.94
N VAL A 152 -16.39 2.24 13.14
CA VAL A 152 -16.48 2.84 14.47
C VAL A 152 -17.72 2.42 15.25
N ARG A 153 -18.70 1.81 14.61
CA ARG A 153 -19.93 1.34 15.22
C ARG A 153 -19.82 -0.08 15.74
N THR A 154 -19.14 -0.95 15.02
CA THR A 154 -18.99 -2.38 15.38
C THR A 154 -17.63 -2.71 15.99
N GLY A 155 -16.63 -1.84 15.79
CA GLY A 155 -15.25 -2.08 16.21
C GLY A 155 -14.49 -3.05 15.29
N ALA A 156 -15.09 -3.47 14.17
CA ALA A 156 -14.40 -4.30 13.19
C ALA A 156 -13.26 -3.53 12.50
N ARG A 157 -12.09 -4.14 12.37
CA ARG A 157 -10.86 -3.48 11.91
C ARG A 157 -10.11 -4.30 10.87
N ILE A 158 -9.49 -3.61 9.92
CA ILE A 158 -8.44 -4.14 9.07
C ILE A 158 -7.16 -3.37 9.39
N PHE A 159 -6.10 -4.09 9.77
CA PHE A 159 -4.75 -3.56 9.88
C PHE A 159 -3.98 -3.94 8.62
N TYR A 160 -3.41 -2.95 7.95
CA TYR A 160 -2.51 -3.13 6.83
C TYR A 160 -1.12 -2.65 7.26
N GLU A 161 -0.37 -3.57 7.83
CA GLU A 161 0.99 -3.29 8.31
C GLU A 161 1.99 -3.34 7.16
N VAL A 162 3.04 -2.54 7.26
CA VAL A 162 4.11 -2.46 6.26
C VAL A 162 5.47 -2.44 6.91
N ASP A 163 6.47 -2.96 6.19
CA ASP A 163 7.84 -3.04 6.66
C ASP A 163 8.62 -1.70 6.56
N SER A 164 9.88 -1.72 6.98
CA SER A 164 10.76 -0.55 6.96
C SER A 164 11.16 -0.08 5.56
N GLN A 165 10.97 -0.88 4.53
CA GLN A 165 11.27 -0.52 3.14
C GLN A 165 10.17 0.34 2.51
N THR A 166 8.96 0.30 3.07
CA THR A 166 7.88 1.21 2.70
C THR A 166 8.17 2.60 3.26
N THR A 167 8.27 3.60 2.41
CA THR A 167 8.62 4.97 2.79
C THR A 167 7.59 6.01 2.38
N TYR A 168 6.64 5.62 1.54
CA TYR A 168 5.58 6.48 1.03
C TYR A 168 4.23 5.77 1.06
N TRP A 169 3.18 6.58 1.00
CA TRP A 169 1.80 6.17 0.77
C TRP A 169 1.23 6.96 -0.40
N THR A 170 0.49 6.31 -1.28
CA THR A 170 -0.54 6.95 -2.08
C THR A 170 -1.88 6.54 -1.51
N ILE A 171 -2.81 7.48 -1.41
CA ILE A 171 -4.18 7.21 -0.97
C ILE A 171 -5.11 7.58 -2.09
N TRP A 172 -5.95 6.64 -2.48
CA TRP A 172 -6.89 6.81 -3.57
C TRP A 172 -8.25 6.19 -3.23
N ASN A 173 -9.35 6.85 -3.62
CA ASN A 173 -10.72 6.39 -3.35
C ASN A 173 -11.67 6.62 -4.53
N ASN A 174 -11.15 6.93 -5.72
CA ASN A 174 -11.95 7.27 -6.90
C ASN A 174 -13.03 8.32 -6.63
N GLY A 175 -12.71 9.33 -5.84
CA GLY A 175 -13.67 10.40 -5.47
C GLY A 175 -14.83 9.92 -4.61
N GLY A 176 -14.67 8.85 -3.86
CA GLY A 176 -15.73 8.26 -3.04
C GLY A 176 -16.89 7.65 -3.84
N ARG A 177 -16.72 7.49 -5.17
CA ARG A 177 -17.78 7.00 -6.07
C ARG A 177 -17.93 5.47 -6.07
N VAL A 178 -17.02 4.78 -5.46
CA VAL A 178 -16.95 3.32 -5.42
C VAL A 178 -16.78 2.85 -3.98
N PRO A 179 -17.30 1.68 -3.62
CA PRO A 179 -17.31 1.20 -2.24
C PRO A 179 -15.95 0.60 -1.86
N TYR A 180 -14.85 1.35 -2.01
CA TYR A 180 -13.54 0.95 -1.55
C TYR A 180 -12.62 2.16 -1.26
N CYS A 181 -11.55 1.90 -0.51
CA CYS A 181 -10.43 2.81 -0.36
C CYS A 181 -9.12 2.06 -0.59
N CYS A 182 -8.14 2.74 -1.17
CA CYS A 182 -6.83 2.18 -1.47
C CYS A 182 -5.74 2.95 -0.70
N PRO A 183 -5.34 2.50 0.47
CA PRO A 183 -4.06 2.88 1.04
C PRO A 183 -2.97 2.07 0.33
N GLU A 184 -2.14 2.74 -0.44
CA GLU A 184 -1.15 2.15 -1.33
C GLU A 184 0.26 2.37 -0.79
N PRO A 185 0.85 1.38 -0.10
CA PRO A 185 2.22 1.49 0.36
C PRO A 185 3.21 1.41 -0.79
N GLN A 186 4.23 2.27 -0.74
CA GLN A 186 5.24 2.36 -1.79
C GLN A 186 6.65 2.48 -1.17
N SER A 187 7.62 1.81 -1.79
CA SER A 187 9.03 1.94 -1.40
C SER A 187 9.68 3.21 -1.97
N TRP A 188 9.04 3.84 -2.96
CA TRP A 188 9.49 5.06 -3.63
C TRP A 188 8.30 5.89 -4.09
N THR A 189 8.49 7.17 -4.39
CA THR A 189 7.46 8.00 -5.01
C THR A 189 7.20 7.57 -6.44
N THR A 190 6.00 7.88 -6.95
CA THR A 190 5.70 7.71 -8.38
C THR A 190 6.66 8.56 -9.20
N ASN A 191 7.52 7.91 -9.99
CA ASN A 191 8.56 8.52 -10.84
C ASN A 191 9.49 9.53 -10.19
#